data_9f4aabc9a99fc07b467cb0a68b68a2cd
#
_entry.id   9f4aabc9a99fc07b467cb0a68b68a2cd
#
_cell.length_a   1.000
_cell.length_b   1.000
_cell.length_c   1.000
_cell.angle_alpha   90.00
_cell.angle_beta   90.00
_cell.angle_gamma   90.00
#
_symmetry.space_group_name_H-M   'P 1'
#
loop_
_entity.id
_entity.type
_entity.pdbx_description
1 polymer ?
#
loop_
_entity_poly.entity_id
_entity_poly.type
_entity_poly.pdbx_seq_one_letter_code
_entity_poly.pdbx_strand_id
1 'polypeptide(L)'
;GHSFGEVASEAVCNAISKYWQDNTDTPDSDQKVVMACRKACNAINQKSYDLSHAEMGTTMVMVSIEGDKATIAHVGDSRCYLLRQSEGLLYQTEDHVRIDFGWEIVSRCFFSYRPEVAVPDIRQFTIQKGDRILLCSDGLYKSMAPDILQARMLDDKPLEDILDVFDFLCQKQGDDNYT
;
A
#
# COMPACT_ATOMS: atom_id res chain seq x y z
N GLY A 1 6.93 -9.53 11.36
CA GLY A 1 7.55 -8.46 10.60
C GLY A 1 9.08 -8.55 10.60
N HIS A 2 9.73 -7.90 9.64
CA HIS A 2 11.19 -7.83 9.60
C HIS A 2 11.71 -6.93 10.73
N SER A 3 12.88 -7.28 11.28
CA SER A 3 13.62 -6.35 12.15
C SER A 3 13.76 -5.00 11.42
N PHE A 4 13.53 -3.89 12.11
CA PHE A 4 13.56 -2.54 11.53
C PHE A 4 12.45 -2.23 10.48
N GLY A 5 11.34 -2.95 10.47
CA GLY A 5 10.22 -2.68 9.55
C GLY A 5 9.67 -1.26 9.67
N GLU A 6 9.57 -0.73 10.88
CA GLU A 6 9.15 0.67 11.15
C GLU A 6 10.09 1.68 10.51
N VAL A 7 11.41 1.47 10.63
CA VAL A 7 12.42 2.34 10.03
C VAL A 7 12.36 2.28 8.50
N ALA A 8 12.15 1.08 7.95
CA ALA A 8 12.02 0.87 6.51
C ALA A 8 10.76 1.58 5.96
N SER A 9 9.61 1.39 6.61
CA SER A 9 8.35 2.02 6.17
C SER A 9 8.42 3.54 6.27
N GLU A 10 8.95 4.09 7.35
CA GLU A 10 9.16 5.52 7.49
C GLU A 10 10.08 6.09 6.38
N ALA A 11 11.20 5.43 6.12
CA ALA A 11 12.13 5.88 5.10
C ALA A 11 11.51 5.88 3.70
N VAL A 12 10.76 4.84 3.35
CA VAL A 12 10.08 4.71 2.05
C VAL A 12 8.97 5.75 1.92
N CYS A 13 8.09 5.88 2.92
CA CYS A 13 7.00 6.86 2.91
C CYS A 13 7.53 8.28 2.79
N ASN A 14 8.54 8.65 3.58
CA ASN A 14 9.12 9.99 3.54
C ASN A 14 9.78 10.30 2.19
N ALA A 15 10.48 9.33 1.59
CA ALA A 15 11.13 9.51 0.30
C ALA A 15 10.11 9.70 -0.83
N ILE A 16 9.03 8.92 -0.85
CA ILE A 16 7.97 9.02 -1.85
C ILE A 16 7.21 10.35 -1.67
N SER A 17 6.79 10.68 -0.45
CA SER A 17 6.07 11.92 -0.14
C SER A 17 6.90 13.15 -0.52
N LYS A 18 8.19 13.16 -0.16
CA LYS A 18 9.08 14.25 -0.54
C LYS A 18 9.22 14.38 -2.05
N TYR A 19 9.42 13.26 -2.76
CA TYR A 19 9.52 13.28 -4.22
C TYR A 19 8.24 13.86 -4.86
N TRP A 20 7.06 13.49 -4.34
CA TRP A 20 5.78 14.02 -4.82
C TRP A 20 5.65 15.52 -4.60
N GLN A 21 6.01 16.00 -3.40
CA GLN A 21 6.00 17.44 -3.06
C GLN A 21 6.99 18.25 -3.90
N ASP A 22 8.17 17.70 -4.16
CA ASP A 22 9.21 18.36 -4.96
C ASP A 22 8.88 18.38 -6.48
N ASN A 23 7.88 17.62 -6.94
CA ASN A 23 7.51 17.45 -8.36
C ASN A 23 6.02 17.67 -8.60
N THR A 24 5.42 18.66 -7.97
CA THR A 24 3.98 18.98 -8.11
C THR A 24 3.59 19.37 -9.54
N ASP A 25 4.49 20.00 -10.29
CA ASP A 25 4.26 20.44 -11.66
C ASP A 25 4.39 19.29 -12.69
N THR A 26 4.82 18.11 -12.25
CA THR A 26 4.91 16.91 -13.10
C THR A 26 3.60 16.12 -12.99
N PRO A 27 2.88 15.92 -14.10
CA PRO A 27 1.65 15.11 -14.07
C PRO A 27 1.88 13.71 -13.53
N ASP A 28 0.89 13.15 -12.87
CA ASP A 28 0.94 11.80 -12.35
C ASP A 28 1.03 10.81 -13.52
N SER A 29 2.04 9.97 -13.48
CA SER A 29 2.37 9.00 -14.52
C SER A 29 3.13 7.81 -13.95
N ASP A 30 3.16 6.73 -14.70
CA ASP A 30 3.95 5.55 -14.35
C ASP A 30 5.43 5.90 -14.13
N GLN A 31 5.96 6.81 -14.97
CA GLN A 31 7.35 7.26 -14.83
C GLN A 31 7.58 8.02 -13.51
N LYS A 32 6.64 8.86 -13.09
CA LYS A 32 6.71 9.58 -11.80
C LYS A 32 6.74 8.60 -10.64
N VAL A 33 5.86 7.57 -10.67
CA VAL A 33 5.83 6.50 -9.65
C VAL A 33 7.16 5.74 -9.62
N VAL A 34 7.67 5.31 -10.78
CA VAL A 34 8.94 4.57 -10.86
C VAL A 34 10.11 5.39 -10.32
N MET A 35 10.14 6.69 -10.60
CA MET A 35 11.19 7.58 -10.07
C MET A 35 11.07 7.75 -8.55
N ALA A 36 9.85 7.87 -8.01
CA ALA A 36 9.62 7.90 -6.57
C ALA A 36 10.10 6.60 -5.89
N CYS A 37 9.79 5.44 -6.48
CA CYS A 37 10.27 4.14 -5.99
C CYS A 37 11.80 4.06 -5.98
N ARG A 38 12.48 4.58 -7.00
CA ARG A 38 13.95 4.65 -7.00
C ARG A 38 14.50 5.52 -5.87
N LYS A 39 13.85 6.64 -5.56
CA LYS A 39 14.22 7.47 -4.39
C LYS A 39 14.01 6.72 -3.08
N ALA A 40 12.93 5.98 -2.97
CA ALA A 40 12.64 5.13 -1.81
C ALA A 40 13.69 4.02 -1.62
N CYS A 41 14.12 3.36 -2.71
CA CYS A 41 15.23 2.38 -2.65
C CYS A 41 16.52 3.00 -2.13
N ASN A 42 16.85 4.22 -2.56
CA ASN A 42 18.03 4.90 -2.07
C ASN A 42 17.91 5.27 -0.58
N ALA A 43 16.71 5.69 -0.14
CA ALA A 43 16.47 6.05 1.25
C ALA A 43 16.59 4.84 2.19
N ILE A 44 16.01 3.68 1.82
CA ILE A 44 16.13 2.46 2.62
C ILE A 44 17.57 1.95 2.69
N ASN A 45 18.32 2.06 1.57
CA ASN A 45 19.74 1.70 1.55
C ASN A 45 20.57 2.59 2.48
N GLN A 46 20.29 3.91 2.49
CA GLN A 46 20.98 4.83 3.40
C GLN A 46 20.67 4.50 4.86
N LYS A 47 19.40 4.24 5.20
CA LYS A 47 19.02 3.84 6.56
C LYS A 47 19.68 2.53 7.00
N SER A 48 19.74 1.55 6.09
CA SER A 48 20.44 0.29 6.35
C SER A 48 21.94 0.53 6.64
N TYR A 49 22.59 1.37 5.82
CA TYR A 49 23.98 1.74 6.03
C TYR A 49 24.21 2.40 7.41
N ASP A 50 23.35 3.38 7.76
CA ASP A 50 23.43 4.10 9.04
C ASP A 50 23.24 3.17 10.26
N LEU A 51 22.53 2.05 10.07
CA LEU A 51 22.28 1.02 11.07
C LEU A 51 23.20 -0.21 10.91
N SER A 52 24.45 0.03 10.52
CA SER A 52 25.48 -1.02 10.37
C SER A 52 25.10 -2.12 9.38
N HIS A 53 24.51 -1.75 8.25
CA HIS A 53 24.04 -2.65 7.20
C HIS A 53 22.91 -3.60 7.65
N ALA A 54 22.06 -3.15 8.56
CA ALA A 54 20.91 -3.92 8.99
C ALA A 54 19.97 -4.23 7.80
N GLU A 55 19.61 -5.48 7.65
CA GLU A 55 18.60 -5.88 6.66
C GLU A 55 17.22 -5.36 7.10
N MET A 56 16.55 -4.68 6.19
CA MET A 56 15.22 -4.14 6.42
C MET A 56 14.39 -4.14 5.15
N GLY A 57 13.09 -4.24 5.32
CA GLY A 57 12.16 -4.26 4.19
C GLY A 57 10.77 -3.78 4.58
N THR A 58 10.04 -3.29 3.57
CA THR A 58 8.64 -2.87 3.71
C THR A 58 7.90 -3.01 2.39
N THR A 59 6.60 -3.22 2.46
CA THR A 59 5.68 -3.09 1.34
C THR A 59 5.29 -1.62 1.15
N MET A 60 4.59 -1.33 0.06
CA MET A 60 4.02 -0.01 -0.22
C MET A 60 2.72 -0.18 -0.99
N VAL A 61 1.72 0.59 -0.60
CA VAL A 61 0.55 0.89 -1.41
C VAL A 61 0.31 2.39 -1.36
N MET A 62 0.03 3.00 -2.53
CA MET A 62 -0.22 4.42 -2.64
C MET A 62 -1.32 4.72 -3.65
N VAL A 63 -1.98 5.84 -3.44
CA VAL A 63 -2.86 6.47 -4.42
C VAL A 63 -2.50 7.94 -4.55
N SER A 64 -2.45 8.43 -5.79
CA SER A 64 -2.40 9.85 -6.10
C SER A 64 -3.64 10.23 -6.90
N ILE A 65 -4.25 11.36 -6.55
CA ILE A 65 -5.48 11.85 -7.19
C ILE A 65 -5.19 13.19 -7.84
N GLU A 66 -5.37 13.27 -9.16
CA GLU A 66 -5.24 14.48 -9.95
C GLU A 66 -6.53 14.71 -10.76
N GLY A 67 -7.35 15.64 -10.29
CA GLY A 67 -8.69 15.87 -10.85
C GLY A 67 -9.61 14.64 -10.66
N ASP A 68 -10.02 14.03 -11.75
CA ASP A 68 -10.82 12.81 -11.79
C ASP A 68 -10.01 11.53 -12.02
N LYS A 69 -8.69 11.63 -11.99
CA LYS A 69 -7.79 10.49 -12.19
C LYS A 69 -7.18 10.03 -10.87
N ALA A 70 -7.24 8.74 -10.63
CA ALA A 70 -6.52 8.08 -9.55
C ALA A 70 -5.41 7.20 -10.13
N THR A 71 -4.17 7.45 -9.72
CA THR A 71 -3.01 6.58 -10.00
C THR A 71 -2.76 5.74 -8.76
N ILE A 72 -2.99 4.44 -8.86
CA ILE A 72 -2.76 3.46 -7.78
C ILE A 72 -1.48 2.72 -8.09
N ALA A 73 -0.58 2.62 -7.11
CA ALA A 73 0.63 1.84 -7.23
C ALA A 73 0.89 1.03 -5.96
N HIS A 74 1.43 -0.18 -6.11
CA HIS A 74 1.80 -1.00 -4.96
C HIS A 74 3.05 -1.85 -5.22
N VAL A 75 3.71 -2.20 -4.14
CA VAL A 75 4.82 -3.15 -4.08
C VAL A 75 4.63 -3.98 -2.82
N GLY A 76 4.34 -5.26 -2.97
CA GLY A 76 4.08 -6.17 -1.85
C GLY A 76 2.65 -6.68 -1.80
N ASP A 77 2.17 -6.97 -0.62
CA ASP A 77 0.86 -7.53 -0.31
C ASP A 77 -0.06 -6.56 0.47
N SER A 78 0.37 -5.33 0.70
CA SER A 78 -0.55 -4.27 1.12
C SER A 78 -1.49 -3.92 -0.02
N ARG A 79 -2.78 -3.76 0.28
CA ARG A 79 -3.82 -3.68 -0.74
C ARG A 79 -4.44 -2.30 -0.87
N CYS A 80 -4.84 -1.98 -2.11
CA CYS A 80 -5.76 -0.92 -2.43
C CYS A 80 -7.06 -1.52 -2.98
N TYR A 81 -8.19 -1.03 -2.47
CA TYR A 81 -9.52 -1.33 -2.99
C TYR A 81 -10.14 -0.04 -3.52
N LEU A 82 -10.69 -0.08 -4.73
CA LEU A 82 -11.51 0.98 -5.30
C LEU A 82 -12.94 0.46 -5.45
N LEU A 83 -13.90 1.11 -4.80
CA LEU A 83 -15.29 0.70 -4.76
C LEU A 83 -16.21 1.84 -5.19
N ARG A 84 -17.30 1.47 -5.84
CA ARG A 84 -18.38 2.40 -6.26
C ARG A 84 -19.71 1.85 -5.82
N GLN A 85 -20.54 2.68 -5.20
CA GLN A 85 -21.84 2.27 -4.64
C GLN A 85 -22.73 1.53 -5.65
N SER A 86 -22.75 1.95 -6.91
CA SER A 86 -23.59 1.37 -7.94
C SER A 86 -23.05 0.10 -8.60
N GLU A 87 -21.74 -0.16 -8.48
CA GLU A 87 -21.03 -1.19 -9.23
C GLU A 87 -20.29 -2.20 -8.33
N GLY A 88 -20.11 -1.87 -7.05
CA GLY A 88 -19.37 -2.70 -6.11
C GLY A 88 -17.87 -2.47 -6.21
N LEU A 89 -17.09 -3.56 -6.12
CA LEU A 89 -15.64 -3.53 -6.23
C LEU A 89 -15.23 -3.32 -7.70
N LEU A 90 -14.59 -2.19 -7.98
CA LEU A 90 -14.05 -1.88 -9.31
C LEU A 90 -12.64 -2.41 -9.50
N TYR A 91 -11.83 -2.35 -8.43
CA TYR A 91 -10.44 -2.78 -8.48
C TYR A 91 -9.93 -3.18 -7.11
N GLN A 92 -9.08 -4.18 -7.10
CA GLN A 92 -8.23 -4.57 -5.97
C GLN A 92 -6.83 -4.85 -6.50
N THR A 93 -5.80 -4.43 -5.77
CA THR A 93 -4.41 -4.80 -6.09
C THR A 93 -4.21 -6.31 -5.97
N GLU A 94 -3.35 -6.86 -6.82
CA GLU A 94 -2.95 -8.26 -6.79
C GLU A 94 -1.66 -8.42 -5.95
N ASP A 95 -1.69 -9.26 -4.92
CA ASP A 95 -0.58 -9.42 -3.99
C ASP A 95 0.68 -9.94 -4.68
N HIS A 96 1.81 -9.33 -4.42
CA HIS A 96 3.11 -9.82 -4.86
C HIS A 96 3.63 -10.88 -3.90
N VAL A 97 3.00 -12.05 -3.93
CA VAL A 97 3.39 -13.21 -3.11
C VAL A 97 3.76 -14.41 -3.99
N ARG A 98 4.51 -15.31 -3.42
CA ARG A 98 4.78 -16.64 -3.99
C ARG A 98 4.60 -17.69 -2.91
N ILE A 99 4.24 -18.89 -3.32
CA ILE A 99 4.22 -20.03 -2.41
C ILE A 99 5.61 -20.69 -2.43
N ASP A 100 6.20 -20.82 -1.26
CA ASP A 100 7.49 -21.50 -1.07
C ASP A 100 7.36 -22.45 0.13
N PHE A 101 7.56 -23.75 -0.09
CA PHE A 101 7.36 -24.82 0.91
C PHE A 101 6.00 -24.74 1.64
N GLY A 102 4.95 -24.28 0.97
CA GLY A 102 3.60 -24.14 1.54
C GLY A 102 3.34 -22.83 2.31
N TRP A 103 4.30 -21.93 2.36
CA TRP A 103 4.18 -20.60 2.97
C TRP A 103 4.05 -19.52 1.91
N GLU A 104 3.19 -18.54 2.16
CA GLU A 104 3.15 -17.31 1.37
C GLU A 104 4.33 -16.43 1.76
N ILE A 105 5.13 -16.07 0.76
CA ILE A 105 6.29 -15.19 0.92
C ILE A 105 6.13 -14.00 -0.01
N VAL A 106 6.25 -12.80 0.53
CA VAL A 106 6.27 -11.56 -0.26
C VAL A 106 7.44 -11.61 -1.25
N SER A 107 7.12 -11.53 -2.53
CA SER A 107 8.09 -11.66 -3.63
C SER A 107 8.62 -10.32 -4.14
N ARG A 108 7.87 -9.23 -3.90
CA ARG A 108 8.28 -7.85 -4.21
C ARG A 108 8.08 -6.98 -2.97
N CYS A 109 9.11 -6.23 -2.61
CA CYS A 109 9.07 -5.26 -1.52
C CYS A 109 10.22 -4.26 -1.69
N PHE A 110 10.19 -3.15 -0.96
CA PHE A 110 11.38 -2.36 -0.76
C PHE A 110 12.26 -3.11 0.23
N PHE A 111 13.42 -3.57 -0.22
CA PHE A 111 14.38 -4.28 0.61
C PHE A 111 15.77 -3.67 0.45
N SER A 112 16.50 -3.51 1.54
CA SER A 112 17.84 -2.91 1.53
C SER A 112 18.77 -3.67 0.58
N TYR A 113 19.47 -2.91 -0.28
CA TYR A 113 20.41 -3.40 -1.29
C TYR A 113 19.83 -4.31 -2.38
N ARG A 114 18.49 -4.38 -2.50
CA ARG A 114 17.79 -5.19 -3.51
C ARG A 114 16.75 -4.39 -4.29
N PRO A 115 17.14 -3.34 -5.00
CA PRO A 115 16.20 -2.48 -5.74
C PRO A 115 15.44 -3.23 -6.85
N GLU A 116 15.97 -4.37 -7.32
CA GLU A 116 15.36 -5.20 -8.36
C GLU A 116 14.05 -5.86 -7.93
N VAL A 117 13.80 -5.98 -6.62
CA VAL A 117 12.53 -6.53 -6.10
C VAL A 117 11.49 -5.46 -5.80
N ALA A 118 11.84 -4.17 -5.86
CA ALA A 118 10.96 -3.04 -5.61
C ALA A 118 10.31 -2.51 -6.90
N VAL A 119 9.71 -3.42 -7.69
CA VAL A 119 9.05 -3.09 -8.96
C VAL A 119 7.56 -2.89 -8.70
N PRO A 120 7.03 -1.65 -8.86
CA PRO A 120 5.61 -1.38 -8.64
C PRO A 120 4.74 -1.91 -9.78
N ASP A 121 3.57 -2.42 -9.43
CA ASP A 121 2.44 -2.46 -10.35
C ASP A 121 1.68 -1.14 -10.25
N ILE A 122 1.30 -0.59 -11.41
CA ILE A 122 0.68 0.73 -11.52
C ILE A 122 -0.60 0.60 -12.33
N ARG A 123 -1.68 1.23 -11.87
CA ARG A 123 -2.97 1.30 -12.58
C ARG A 123 -3.53 2.69 -12.45
N GLN A 124 -4.22 3.14 -13.51
CA GLN A 124 -4.90 4.42 -13.54
C GLN A 124 -6.39 4.20 -13.76
N PHE A 125 -7.19 4.95 -13.02
CA PHE A 125 -8.65 4.89 -13.07
C PHE A 125 -9.25 6.29 -13.16
N THR A 126 -10.37 6.41 -13.86
CA THR A 126 -11.23 7.57 -13.74
C THR A 126 -12.16 7.36 -12.56
N ILE A 127 -12.06 8.24 -11.58
CA ILE A 127 -12.88 8.24 -10.37
C ILE A 127 -13.97 9.31 -10.43
N GLN A 128 -15.01 9.11 -9.64
CA GLN A 128 -16.12 10.05 -9.53
C GLN A 128 -16.49 10.26 -8.05
N LYS A 129 -17.26 11.33 -7.82
CA LYS A 129 -17.76 11.62 -6.47
C LYS A 129 -18.57 10.44 -5.94
N GLY A 130 -18.24 9.99 -4.73
CA GLY A 130 -18.85 8.84 -4.07
C GLY A 130 -18.06 7.54 -4.22
N ASP A 131 -17.04 7.48 -5.08
CA ASP A 131 -16.10 6.37 -5.07
C ASP A 131 -15.36 6.34 -3.74
N ARG A 132 -15.09 5.14 -3.25
CA ARG A 132 -14.33 4.91 -2.01
C ARG A 132 -13.05 4.17 -2.31
N ILE A 133 -11.97 4.64 -1.69
CA ILE A 133 -10.65 4.01 -1.80
C ILE A 133 -10.21 3.62 -0.40
N LEU A 134 -9.80 2.36 -0.22
CA LEU A 134 -9.21 1.86 1.00
C LEU A 134 -7.78 1.41 0.69
N LEU A 135 -6.82 1.90 1.48
CA LEU A 135 -5.46 1.38 1.53
C LEU A 135 -5.29 0.66 2.86
N CYS A 136 -4.75 -0.55 2.83
CA CYS A 136 -4.56 -1.30 4.06
C CYS A 136 -3.39 -2.29 3.99
N SER A 137 -2.85 -2.63 5.16
CA SER A 137 -1.95 -3.75 5.34
C SER A 137 -2.70 -5.08 5.43
N ASP A 138 -1.96 -6.18 5.42
CA ASP A 138 -2.51 -7.53 5.48
C ASP A 138 -3.23 -7.84 6.80
N GLY A 139 -2.82 -7.22 7.90
CA GLY A 139 -3.51 -7.36 9.20
C GLY A 139 -4.97 -6.95 9.15
N LEU A 140 -5.37 -6.00 8.27
CA LEU A 140 -6.77 -5.64 8.11
C LEU A 140 -7.53 -6.69 7.30
N TYR A 141 -7.10 -6.99 6.08
CA TYR A 141 -7.89 -7.86 5.20
C TYR A 141 -7.83 -9.34 5.58
N LYS A 142 -6.82 -9.77 6.34
CA LYS A 142 -6.78 -11.12 6.93
C LYS A 142 -7.67 -11.26 8.16
N SER A 143 -8.07 -10.16 8.78
CA SER A 143 -8.95 -10.14 9.96
C SER A 143 -10.44 -10.25 9.62
N MET A 144 -10.82 -10.28 8.37
CA MET A 144 -12.23 -10.39 7.96
C MET A 144 -12.40 -11.03 6.59
N ALA A 145 -13.57 -11.61 6.34
CA ALA A 145 -13.87 -12.16 5.03
C ALA A 145 -13.98 -11.05 3.98
N PRO A 146 -13.54 -11.28 2.73
CA PRO A 146 -13.53 -10.25 1.67
C PRO A 146 -14.89 -9.63 1.37
N ASP A 147 -15.95 -10.41 1.45
CA ASP A 147 -17.35 -9.98 1.26
C ASP A 147 -17.80 -9.04 2.39
N ILE A 148 -17.37 -9.28 3.62
CA ILE A 148 -17.63 -8.39 4.76
C ILE A 148 -16.93 -7.05 4.56
N LEU A 149 -15.64 -7.05 4.18
CA LEU A 149 -14.89 -5.84 3.91
C LEU A 149 -15.59 -4.99 2.84
N GLN A 150 -15.93 -5.62 1.70
CA GLN A 150 -16.60 -4.93 0.60
C GLN A 150 -17.97 -4.39 1.00
N ALA A 151 -18.79 -5.19 1.70
CA ALA A 151 -20.10 -4.76 2.17
C ALA A 151 -19.99 -3.56 3.11
N ARG A 152 -19.03 -3.56 4.03
CA ARG A 152 -18.79 -2.43 4.94
C ARG A 152 -18.33 -1.18 4.19
N MET A 153 -17.43 -1.33 3.23
CA MET A 153 -16.99 -0.21 2.40
C MET A 153 -18.12 0.40 1.56
N LEU A 154 -19.19 -0.35 1.28
CA LEU A 154 -20.35 0.10 0.53
C LEU A 154 -21.54 0.51 1.43
N ASP A 155 -21.43 0.39 2.75
CA ASP A 155 -22.45 0.89 3.68
C ASP A 155 -22.66 2.39 3.49
N ASP A 156 -23.93 2.84 3.53
CA ASP A 156 -24.28 4.26 3.49
C ASP A 156 -24.06 4.91 4.88
N LYS A 157 -22.80 4.91 5.29
CA LYS A 157 -22.33 5.46 6.58
C LYS A 157 -21.12 6.36 6.36
N PRO A 158 -20.84 7.29 7.29
CA PRO A 158 -19.59 8.02 7.35
C PRO A 158 -18.38 7.07 7.36
N LEU A 159 -17.28 7.50 6.75
CA LEU A 159 -16.06 6.68 6.69
C LEU A 159 -15.50 6.38 8.08
N GLU A 160 -15.64 7.32 9.01
CA GLU A 160 -15.21 7.16 10.40
C GLU A 160 -15.91 5.97 11.06
N ASP A 161 -17.24 5.86 10.91
CA ASP A 161 -18.02 4.74 11.46
C ASP A 161 -17.58 3.38 10.85
N ILE A 162 -17.20 3.38 9.57
CA ILE A 162 -16.70 2.17 8.89
C ILE A 162 -15.33 1.79 9.44
N LEU A 163 -14.44 2.77 9.64
CA LEU A 163 -13.11 2.54 10.19
C LEU A 163 -13.19 2.03 11.63
N ASP A 164 -14.11 2.55 12.45
CA ASP A 164 -14.33 2.06 13.82
C ASP A 164 -14.74 0.57 13.83
N VAL A 165 -15.55 0.16 12.84
CA VAL A 165 -15.92 -1.27 12.71
C VAL A 165 -14.70 -2.10 12.31
N PHE A 166 -13.86 -1.62 11.39
CA PHE A 166 -12.64 -2.33 10.99
C PHE A 166 -11.66 -2.45 12.16
N ASP A 167 -11.44 -1.36 12.89
CA ASP A 167 -10.61 -1.35 14.10
C ASP A 167 -11.09 -2.39 15.11
N PHE A 168 -12.40 -2.40 15.42
CA PHE A 168 -12.98 -3.37 16.34
C PHE A 168 -12.80 -4.83 15.89
N LEU A 169 -12.95 -5.11 14.57
CA LEU A 169 -12.77 -6.46 14.03
C LEU A 169 -11.31 -6.90 14.10
N CYS A 170 -10.37 -6.00 13.76
CA CYS A 170 -8.95 -6.26 13.85
C CYS A 170 -8.50 -6.51 15.30
N GLN A 171 -8.96 -5.72 16.25
CA GLN A 171 -8.67 -5.94 17.68
C GLN A 171 -9.18 -7.28 18.23
N LYS A 172 -10.30 -7.78 17.69
CA LYS A 172 -10.88 -9.07 18.11
C LYS A 172 -10.18 -10.29 17.52
N GLN A 173 -9.71 -10.18 16.28
CA GLN A 173 -9.13 -11.30 15.53
C GLN A 173 -7.62 -11.16 15.34
N GLY A 174 -7.07 -10.01 15.77
CA GLY A 174 -5.76 -9.58 15.36
C GLY A 174 -4.62 -10.38 15.96
N ASP A 175 -4.03 -11.18 15.09
CA ASP A 175 -2.73 -11.81 15.30
C ASP A 175 -1.59 -10.96 14.69
N ASP A 176 -1.89 -9.81 14.04
CA ASP A 176 -0.91 -8.96 13.36
C ASP A 176 -1.24 -7.46 13.49
N ASN A 177 -0.23 -6.61 13.25
CA ASN A 177 -0.40 -5.16 13.18
C ASN A 177 -1.23 -4.78 11.94
N TYR A 178 -2.17 -3.87 12.09
CA TYR A 178 -3.02 -3.38 11.00
C TYR A 178 -2.95 -1.86 10.84
N THR A 179 -3.13 -1.42 9.62
CA THR A 179 -3.21 -0.01 9.21
C THR A 179 -4.24 0.12 8.11
#